data_e987d077e0b807221b9725b78b62bc79
#
_entry.id   e987d077e0b807221b9725b78b62bc79
#
_cell.length_a   1.000
_cell.length_b   1.000
_cell.length_c   1.000
_cell.angle_alpha   90.00
_cell.angle_beta   90.00
_cell.angle_gamma   90.00
#
_symmetry.space_group_name_H-M   'P 1'
#
loop_
_entity.id
_entity.type
_entity.pdbx_description
1 polymer ?
#
loop_
_entity_poly.entity_id
_entity_poly.type
_entity_poly.pdbx_seq_one_letter_code
_entity_poly.pdbx_strand_id
1 'polypeptide(L)'
;EELPGYVMLPAYPGYSQGLRRAGPYGGYLGPNYDPLFSSCEPTWNTKEGKVSFYDSDHRPLGEPTLPKIDAGLTLDALNLRRSLVTQLDQAAQRMDTLVATHKIATKRNEAFDLLTSAKAREAFDLSREAPQIRDRYGRDLFGQSVLLARRLVENGVTFVTVHTEAAQGNGHWDTHSNNFKMLKNILLPFLDAAVSALLDDLRQRGLFEETLVIVQGDMGRSPRVNKNAGRDHWPQCGFCLLFGAGIRPGLVYGQSDKSGAYPTDFPVSPGDLAATVYHLVGIDPEAMVPDQANRPVAISHGGSVIHGILA
;
A
#
# COMPACT_ATOMS: atom_id res chain seq x y z
N GLU A 1 4.91 14.70 14.31
CA GLU A 1 4.31 14.73 12.95
C GLU A 1 2.81 14.47 13.07
N GLU A 2 1.98 15.25 12.36
CA GLU A 2 0.52 15.12 12.43
C GLU A 2 -0.04 13.98 11.54
N LEU A 3 0.78 13.45 10.63
CA LEU A 3 0.46 12.31 9.77
C LEU A 3 1.51 11.19 9.98
N PRO A 4 1.10 9.93 9.87
CA PRO A 4 2.03 8.81 10.00
C PRO A 4 2.98 8.74 8.80
N GLY A 5 4.21 8.26 9.02
CA GLY A 5 5.17 8.07 7.93
C GLY A 5 4.76 6.98 6.93
N TYR A 6 3.93 6.02 7.33
CA TYR A 6 3.46 4.93 6.47
C TYR A 6 1.95 4.70 6.59
N VAL A 7 1.25 4.68 5.45
CA VAL A 7 -0.20 4.43 5.35
C VAL A 7 -0.46 3.30 4.36
N MET A 8 -1.38 2.39 4.72
CA MET A 8 -1.86 1.34 3.84
C MET A 8 -3.34 1.50 3.51
N LEU A 9 -3.66 1.44 2.22
CA LEU A 9 -4.96 1.66 1.62
C LEU A 9 -5.45 0.41 0.86
N PRO A 10 -6.76 0.15 0.81
CA PRO A 10 -7.85 0.84 1.49
C PRO A 10 -8.03 0.41 2.94
N ALA A 11 -7.37 -0.64 3.38
CA ALA A 11 -7.42 -1.22 4.71
C ALA A 11 -6.25 -2.20 4.93
N TYR A 12 -6.29 -3.02 5.98
CA TYR A 12 -5.29 -4.09 6.22
C TYR A 12 -5.44 -5.25 5.20
N PRO A 13 -4.36 -5.98 4.84
CA PRO A 13 -4.46 -7.14 3.94
C PRO A 13 -5.37 -8.23 4.51
N GLY A 14 -6.31 -8.70 3.69
CA GLY A 14 -7.34 -9.67 4.09
C GLY A 14 -8.64 -9.03 4.61
N TYR A 15 -8.78 -7.69 4.47
CA TYR A 15 -9.98 -6.97 4.93
C TYR A 15 -11.27 -7.51 4.29
N SER A 16 -11.23 -7.93 3.04
CA SER A 16 -12.39 -8.48 2.33
C SER A 16 -12.91 -9.80 2.92
N GLN A 17 -12.07 -10.48 3.69
CA GLN A 17 -12.39 -11.74 4.37
C GLN A 17 -12.51 -11.59 5.89
N GLY A 18 -12.26 -10.41 6.43
CA GLY A 18 -12.19 -10.18 7.87
C GLY A 18 -10.99 -10.87 8.56
N LEU A 19 -9.96 -11.25 7.78
CA LEU A 19 -8.76 -11.95 8.25
C LEU A 19 -7.53 -11.06 8.04
N ARG A 20 -6.71 -10.89 9.06
CA ARG A 20 -5.41 -10.23 8.89
C ARG A 20 -4.42 -11.21 8.27
N ARG A 21 -3.93 -10.89 7.07
CA ARG A 21 -2.90 -11.65 6.38
C ARG A 21 -1.52 -11.07 6.69
N ALA A 22 -0.48 -11.89 6.56
CA ALA A 22 0.89 -11.42 6.57
C ALA A 22 1.11 -10.36 5.48
N GLY A 23 1.97 -9.40 5.73
CA GLY A 23 2.22 -8.31 4.77
C GLY A 23 3.00 -7.16 5.39
N PRO A 24 2.54 -5.93 5.23
CA PRO A 24 3.29 -4.70 5.49
C PRO A 24 3.38 -4.33 6.98
N TYR A 25 3.56 -5.28 7.84
CA TYR A 25 3.76 -5.05 9.26
C TYR A 25 5.25 -4.85 9.57
N GLY A 26 5.56 -4.26 10.72
CA GLY A 26 6.93 -4.00 11.15
C GLY A 26 7.81 -5.25 11.34
N GLY A 27 7.21 -6.44 11.35
CA GLY A 27 7.94 -7.71 11.38
C GLY A 27 8.95 -7.79 12.52
N TYR A 28 10.20 -8.03 12.20
CA TYR A 28 11.28 -8.09 13.19
C TYR A 28 11.61 -6.74 13.86
N LEU A 29 11.20 -5.62 13.27
CA LEU A 29 11.32 -4.30 13.89
C LEU A 29 10.26 -4.08 14.98
N GLY A 30 9.18 -4.86 14.96
CA GLY A 30 8.11 -4.81 15.93
C GLY A 30 6.92 -3.93 15.54
N PRO A 31 5.82 -4.01 16.28
CA PRO A 31 4.54 -3.40 15.91
C PRO A 31 4.53 -1.86 15.93
N ASN A 32 5.57 -1.23 16.48
CA ASN A 32 5.72 0.23 16.42
C ASN A 32 5.97 0.75 15.00
N TYR A 33 6.36 -0.12 14.09
CA TYR A 33 6.63 0.20 12.68
C TYR A 33 5.53 -0.29 11.76
N ASP A 34 4.41 -0.77 12.32
CA ASP A 34 3.23 -1.10 11.51
C ASP A 34 2.67 0.17 10.84
N PRO A 35 2.15 0.07 9.60
CA PRO A 35 1.50 1.19 8.95
C PRO A 35 0.22 1.59 9.66
N LEU A 36 -0.21 2.82 9.44
CA LEU A 36 -1.60 3.16 9.65
C LEU A 36 -2.45 2.46 8.58
N PHE A 37 -3.35 1.60 8.99
CA PHE A 37 -4.37 1.06 8.10
C PHE A 37 -5.55 2.01 8.04
N SER A 38 -5.92 2.44 6.83
CA SER A 38 -7.19 3.15 6.65
C SER A 38 -8.37 2.22 6.88
N SER A 39 -9.56 2.78 6.92
CA SER A 39 -10.82 2.03 6.98
C SER A 39 -11.56 2.15 5.65
N CYS A 40 -12.23 1.11 5.24
CA CYS A 40 -13.19 1.15 4.15
C CYS A 40 -14.40 0.24 4.45
N GLU A 41 -15.53 0.60 3.89
CA GLU A 41 -16.74 -0.24 3.87
C GLU A 41 -17.07 -0.56 2.41
N PRO A 42 -16.38 -1.55 1.80
CA PRO A 42 -16.55 -1.82 0.38
C PRO A 42 -17.95 -2.37 0.12
N THR A 43 -18.57 -1.82 -0.91
CA THR A 43 -19.80 -2.40 -1.48
C THR A 43 -19.44 -3.08 -2.78
N TRP A 44 -20.14 -4.17 -3.08
CA TRP A 44 -19.92 -4.96 -4.26
C TRP A 44 -21.14 -4.83 -5.15
N ASN A 45 -20.94 -4.47 -6.42
CA ASN A 45 -22.03 -4.40 -7.39
C ASN A 45 -22.43 -5.82 -7.76
N THR A 46 -23.25 -6.45 -6.92
CA THR A 46 -23.78 -7.80 -7.14
C THR A 46 -25.15 -7.68 -7.77
N LYS A 47 -25.28 -8.10 -9.01
CA LYS A 47 -26.60 -8.45 -9.55
C LYS A 47 -27.08 -9.67 -8.78
N GLU A 48 -28.14 -9.49 -8.01
CA GLU A 48 -28.89 -10.47 -7.20
C GLU A 48 -28.26 -11.87 -7.00
N GLY A 49 -27.72 -12.13 -5.84
CA GLY A 49 -27.75 -13.45 -5.19
C GLY A 49 -26.59 -14.40 -5.43
N LYS A 50 -25.68 -14.21 -6.38
CA LYS A 50 -24.46 -15.04 -6.52
C LYS A 50 -23.29 -14.23 -7.04
N VAL A 51 -22.35 -13.97 -6.16
CA VAL A 51 -21.02 -13.46 -6.55
C VAL A 51 -20.28 -14.58 -7.25
N SER A 52 -20.26 -14.59 -8.57
CA SER A 52 -19.31 -15.41 -9.31
C SER A 52 -17.97 -14.65 -9.34
N PHE A 53 -16.91 -15.24 -8.81
CA PHE A 53 -15.54 -14.69 -8.83
C PHE A 53 -15.03 -14.33 -10.23
N TYR A 54 -15.69 -14.81 -11.25
CA TYR A 54 -15.30 -14.73 -12.65
C TYR A 54 -16.25 -13.87 -13.48
N ASP A 55 -17.20 -13.20 -12.83
CA ASP A 55 -18.14 -12.33 -13.52
C ASP A 55 -17.67 -10.88 -13.47
N SER A 56 -17.78 -10.23 -14.61
CA SER A 56 -17.02 -9.07 -15.01
C SER A 56 -17.32 -7.74 -14.31
N ASP A 57 -18.34 -7.66 -13.47
CA ASP A 57 -18.82 -6.38 -12.93
C ASP A 57 -18.54 -6.18 -11.43
N HIS A 58 -17.67 -7.00 -10.83
CA HIS A 58 -17.43 -6.96 -9.37
C HIS A 58 -16.23 -6.10 -8.97
N ARG A 59 -16.21 -4.84 -9.42
CA ARG A 59 -15.30 -3.86 -8.84
C ARG A 59 -15.79 -3.46 -7.45
N PRO A 60 -14.93 -3.48 -6.43
CA PRO A 60 -15.31 -2.93 -5.14
C PRO A 60 -15.54 -1.44 -5.26
N LEU A 61 -16.69 -0.98 -4.80
CA LEU A 61 -17.05 0.43 -4.69
C LEU A 61 -16.82 0.88 -3.25
N GLY A 62 -16.53 2.16 -3.06
CA GLY A 62 -16.32 2.75 -1.75
C GLY A 62 -15.14 3.70 -1.74
N GLU A 63 -14.87 4.22 -0.58
CA GLU A 63 -13.78 5.17 -0.36
C GLU A 63 -13.00 4.77 0.88
N PRO A 64 -11.66 4.84 0.85
CA PRO A 64 -10.87 4.70 2.05
C PRO A 64 -11.03 5.96 2.91
N THR A 65 -11.11 5.77 4.21
CA THR A 65 -11.29 6.84 5.20
C THR A 65 -10.34 6.66 6.36
N LEU A 66 -10.17 7.70 7.17
CA LEU A 66 -9.59 7.53 8.50
C LEU A 66 -10.42 6.51 9.30
N PRO A 67 -9.78 5.71 10.17
CA PRO A 67 -10.51 4.90 11.12
C PRO A 67 -11.53 5.76 11.88
N LYS A 68 -12.78 5.32 11.87
CA LYS A 68 -13.87 6.06 12.52
C LYS A 68 -13.71 5.97 14.03
N ILE A 69 -13.82 7.09 14.70
CA ILE A 69 -14.06 7.13 16.13
C ILE A 69 -15.53 6.74 16.35
N ASP A 70 -15.80 5.92 17.34
CA ASP A 70 -17.16 5.54 17.71
C ASP A 70 -18.04 6.81 17.83
N ALA A 71 -19.20 6.82 17.17
CA ALA A 71 -20.09 7.98 17.07
C ALA A 71 -20.56 8.55 18.43
N GLY A 72 -20.40 7.78 19.51
CA GLY A 72 -20.64 8.24 20.89
C GLY A 72 -19.48 8.99 21.54
N LEU A 73 -18.32 9.10 20.87
CA LEU A 73 -17.13 9.77 21.41
C LEU A 73 -17.01 11.18 20.85
N THR A 74 -17.23 12.18 21.68
CA THR A 74 -16.94 13.59 21.37
C THR A 74 -15.42 13.86 21.47
N LEU A 75 -14.94 14.89 20.81
CA LEU A 75 -13.54 15.38 20.93
C LEU A 75 -13.18 15.65 22.41
N ASP A 76 -14.11 16.20 23.19
CA ASP A 76 -13.91 16.48 24.60
C ASP A 76 -13.77 15.17 25.42
N ALA A 77 -14.59 14.16 25.13
CA ALA A 77 -14.48 12.86 25.77
C ALA A 77 -13.17 12.16 25.39
N LEU A 78 -12.68 12.32 24.16
CA LEU A 78 -11.38 11.83 23.72
C LEU A 78 -10.24 12.53 24.44
N ASN A 79 -10.27 13.86 24.53
CA ASN A 79 -9.26 14.64 25.25
C ASN A 79 -9.23 14.31 26.75
N LEU A 80 -10.39 14.08 27.34
CA LEU A 80 -10.51 13.68 28.76
C LEU A 80 -9.90 12.28 28.97
N ARG A 81 -10.21 11.32 28.09
CA ARG A 81 -9.61 9.98 28.13
C ARG A 81 -8.11 10.02 27.91
N ARG A 82 -7.62 10.83 26.96
CA ARG A 82 -6.20 11.06 26.75
C ARG A 82 -5.52 11.58 28.01
N SER A 83 -6.09 12.61 28.65
CA SER A 83 -5.55 13.19 29.88
C SER A 83 -5.50 12.16 31.02
N LEU A 84 -6.56 11.40 31.23
CA LEU A 84 -6.63 10.36 32.25
C LEU A 84 -5.58 9.25 32.01
N VAL A 85 -5.46 8.79 30.78
CA VAL A 85 -4.49 7.78 30.40
C VAL A 85 -3.05 8.30 30.56
N THR A 86 -2.77 9.57 30.19
CA THR A 86 -1.47 10.20 30.41
C THR A 86 -1.11 10.28 31.89
N GLN A 87 -2.07 10.60 32.76
CA GLN A 87 -1.87 10.62 34.20
C GLN A 87 -1.59 9.22 34.77
N LEU A 88 -2.31 8.19 34.28
CA LEU A 88 -2.06 6.80 34.68
C LEU A 88 -0.69 6.31 34.21
N ASP A 89 -0.26 6.68 32.98
CA ASP A 89 1.08 6.34 32.49
C ASP A 89 2.19 7.03 33.28
N GLN A 90 2.01 8.30 33.62
CA GLN A 90 2.97 9.02 34.47
C GLN A 90 3.07 8.41 35.87
N ALA A 91 1.96 7.93 36.41
CA ALA A 91 1.95 7.19 37.67
C ALA A 91 2.64 5.83 37.56
N ALA A 92 2.36 5.08 36.47
CA ALA A 92 3.01 3.81 36.19
C ALA A 92 4.52 3.96 35.89
N GLN A 93 4.93 5.00 35.18
CA GLN A 93 6.35 5.30 34.91
C GLN A 93 7.15 5.62 36.17
N ARG A 94 6.51 6.15 37.20
CA ARG A 94 7.15 6.36 38.50
C ARG A 94 7.37 5.05 39.28
N MET A 95 6.66 4.00 38.90
CA MET A 95 6.73 2.68 39.55
C MET A 95 7.51 1.65 38.74
N ASP A 96 7.72 1.86 37.45
CA ASP A 96 8.30 0.83 36.56
C ASP A 96 9.26 1.45 35.52
N THR A 97 10.48 0.93 35.46
CA THR A 97 11.55 1.37 34.56
C THR A 97 11.58 0.62 33.21
N LEU A 98 10.49 -0.06 32.84
CA LEU A 98 10.44 -0.90 31.64
C LEU A 98 10.25 -0.09 30.36
N VAL A 99 11.21 -0.20 29.43
CA VAL A 99 11.23 0.41 28.08
C VAL A 99 9.96 0.09 27.26
N ALA A 100 9.30 -1.05 27.50
CA ALA A 100 8.09 -1.47 26.79
C ALA A 100 6.89 -0.55 27.07
N THR A 101 6.72 -0.05 28.29
CA THR A 101 5.61 0.84 28.68
C THR A 101 5.71 2.21 27.99
N HIS A 102 6.92 2.74 27.78
CA HIS A 102 7.14 3.99 27.04
C HIS A 102 6.72 3.90 25.58
N LYS A 103 7.04 2.78 24.91
CA LYS A 103 6.70 2.60 23.48
C LYS A 103 5.20 2.51 23.25
N ILE A 104 4.47 1.86 24.13
CA ILE A 104 2.99 1.76 24.04
C ILE A 104 2.34 3.13 24.26
N ALA A 105 2.82 3.91 25.23
CA ALA A 105 2.31 5.25 25.52
C ALA A 105 2.52 6.20 24.32
N THR A 106 3.69 6.15 23.67
CA THR A 106 4.00 6.95 22.49
C THR A 106 3.04 6.64 21.33
N LYS A 107 2.86 5.36 20.98
CA LYS A 107 1.97 4.95 19.88
C LYS A 107 0.50 5.30 20.14
N ARG A 108 0.08 5.21 21.36
CA ARG A 108 -1.27 5.63 21.72
C ARG A 108 -1.47 7.14 21.59
N ASN A 109 -0.48 7.94 21.98
CA ASN A 109 -0.52 9.38 21.79
C ASN A 109 -0.52 9.76 20.31
N GLU A 110 0.32 9.13 19.47
CA GLU A 110 0.31 9.30 18.02
C GLU A 110 -1.08 8.98 17.42
N ALA A 111 -1.73 7.91 17.89
CA ALA A 111 -3.09 7.57 17.44
C ALA A 111 -4.12 8.63 17.86
N PHE A 112 -4.05 9.18 19.07
CA PHE A 112 -4.90 10.27 19.50
C PHE A 112 -4.64 11.54 18.69
N ASP A 113 -3.38 11.89 18.45
CA ASP A 113 -2.99 13.05 17.65
C ASP A 113 -3.55 12.94 16.23
N LEU A 114 -3.40 11.79 15.60
CA LEU A 114 -3.96 11.51 14.28
C LEU A 114 -5.49 11.68 14.24
N LEU A 115 -6.21 11.08 15.18
CA LEU A 115 -7.68 11.13 15.23
C LEU A 115 -8.22 12.53 15.52
N THR A 116 -7.46 13.35 16.23
CA THR A 116 -7.83 14.73 16.57
C THR A 116 -7.29 15.78 15.62
N SER A 117 -6.30 15.43 14.76
CA SER A 117 -5.68 16.33 13.80
C SER A 117 -6.66 16.81 12.73
N ALA A 118 -6.76 18.12 12.57
CA ALA A 118 -7.48 18.73 11.45
C ALA A 118 -6.78 18.40 10.11
N LYS A 119 -5.46 18.43 10.08
CA LYS A 119 -4.65 18.10 8.91
C LYS A 119 -4.88 16.67 8.43
N ALA A 120 -4.93 15.70 9.36
CA ALA A 120 -5.23 14.32 9.02
C ALA A 120 -6.63 14.16 8.41
N ARG A 121 -7.64 14.76 9.04
CA ARG A 121 -9.00 14.73 8.49
C ARG A 121 -9.08 15.36 7.10
N GLU A 122 -8.41 16.49 6.88
CA GLU A 122 -8.37 17.15 5.58
C GLU A 122 -7.64 16.33 4.53
N ALA A 123 -6.52 15.69 4.86
CA ALA A 123 -5.76 14.85 3.95
C ALA A 123 -6.59 13.64 3.47
N PHE A 124 -7.36 13.04 4.37
CA PHE A 124 -8.22 11.87 4.05
C PHE A 124 -9.58 12.25 3.43
N ASP A 125 -9.95 13.51 3.40
CA ASP A 125 -11.25 13.95 2.88
C ASP A 125 -11.24 14.07 1.35
N LEU A 126 -11.68 13.02 0.67
CA LEU A 126 -11.81 12.98 -0.79
C LEU A 126 -12.90 13.90 -1.34
N SER A 127 -13.82 14.39 -0.51
CA SER A 127 -14.85 15.34 -0.95
C SER A 127 -14.28 16.70 -1.33
N ARG A 128 -13.07 16.99 -0.90
CA ARG A 128 -12.32 18.21 -1.25
C ARG A 128 -11.76 18.18 -2.68
N GLU A 129 -11.73 17.03 -3.32
CA GLU A 129 -11.31 16.89 -4.71
C GLU A 129 -12.46 17.18 -5.67
N ALA A 130 -12.15 17.89 -6.75
CA ALA A 130 -13.14 18.17 -7.79
C ALA A 130 -13.71 16.86 -8.36
N PRO A 131 -15.02 16.78 -8.64
CA PRO A 131 -15.66 15.59 -9.17
C PRO A 131 -14.92 15.01 -10.41
N GLN A 132 -14.45 15.89 -11.31
CA GLN A 132 -13.75 15.53 -12.54
C GLN A 132 -12.42 14.81 -12.25
N ILE A 133 -11.68 15.23 -11.21
CA ILE A 133 -10.45 14.55 -10.77
C ILE A 133 -10.80 13.16 -10.24
N ARG A 134 -11.79 13.06 -9.38
CA ARG A 134 -12.26 11.80 -8.82
C ARG A 134 -12.74 10.83 -9.92
N ASP A 135 -13.45 11.34 -10.93
CA ASP A 135 -13.90 10.55 -12.09
C ASP A 135 -12.73 10.02 -12.92
N ARG A 136 -11.69 10.85 -13.09
CA ARG A 136 -10.49 10.48 -13.85
C ARG A 136 -9.72 9.31 -13.22
N TYR A 137 -9.60 9.29 -11.88
CA TYR A 137 -8.99 8.16 -11.16
C TYR A 137 -9.85 6.90 -11.17
N GLY A 138 -11.16 7.03 -11.40
CA GLY A 138 -12.16 5.97 -11.28
C GLY A 138 -12.92 6.05 -9.95
N ARG A 139 -14.24 5.82 -10.00
CA ARG A 139 -15.13 5.85 -8.81
C ARG A 139 -15.18 4.51 -8.05
N ASP A 140 -14.34 3.57 -8.41
CA ASP A 140 -14.17 2.34 -7.64
C ASP A 140 -13.19 2.54 -6.47
N LEU A 141 -13.18 1.56 -5.55
CA LEU A 141 -12.34 1.62 -4.34
C LEU A 141 -10.85 1.75 -4.65
N PHE A 142 -10.35 1.10 -5.73
CA PHE A 142 -8.95 1.20 -6.12
C PHE A 142 -8.61 2.62 -6.60
N GLY A 143 -9.38 3.16 -7.55
CA GLY A 143 -9.16 4.51 -8.07
C GLY A 143 -9.21 5.58 -6.96
N GLN A 144 -10.19 5.48 -6.04
CA GLN A 144 -10.29 6.40 -4.92
C GLN A 144 -9.15 6.20 -3.89
N SER A 145 -8.62 4.97 -3.75
CA SER A 145 -7.43 4.72 -2.93
C SER A 145 -6.17 5.30 -3.54
N VAL A 146 -5.98 5.21 -4.86
CA VAL A 146 -4.84 5.82 -5.55
C VAL A 146 -4.92 7.35 -5.46
N LEU A 147 -6.10 7.95 -5.59
CA LEU A 147 -6.31 9.39 -5.38
C LEU A 147 -5.97 9.79 -3.94
N LEU A 148 -6.41 9.01 -2.95
CA LEU A 148 -6.06 9.26 -1.56
C LEU A 148 -4.55 9.14 -1.33
N ALA A 149 -3.88 8.16 -1.95
CA ALA A 149 -2.42 8.02 -1.86
C ALA A 149 -1.71 9.29 -2.34
N ARG A 150 -2.12 9.89 -3.47
CA ARG A 150 -1.57 11.16 -3.94
C ARG A 150 -1.77 12.28 -2.91
N ARG A 151 -2.99 12.39 -2.33
CA ARG A 151 -3.27 13.40 -1.29
C ARG A 151 -2.40 13.24 -0.06
N LEU A 152 -2.18 12.01 0.37
CA LEU A 152 -1.34 11.71 1.53
C LEU A 152 0.11 12.09 1.28
N VAL A 153 0.66 11.75 0.11
CA VAL A 153 2.02 12.16 -0.30
C VAL A 153 2.13 13.69 -0.35
N GLU A 154 1.15 14.38 -0.96
CA GLU A 154 1.09 15.85 -1.02
C GLU A 154 1.06 16.48 0.39
N ASN A 155 0.53 15.77 1.38
CA ASN A 155 0.49 16.23 2.78
C ASN A 155 1.68 15.73 3.62
N GLY A 156 2.68 15.08 3.01
CA GLY A 156 3.95 14.72 3.64
C GLY A 156 4.02 13.29 4.20
N VAL A 157 3.10 12.39 3.83
CA VAL A 157 3.24 10.96 4.14
C VAL A 157 4.35 10.39 3.27
N THR A 158 5.35 9.77 3.88
CA THR A 158 6.55 9.30 3.19
C THR A 158 6.32 8.04 2.36
N PHE A 159 5.49 7.11 2.86
CA PHE A 159 5.24 5.83 2.20
C PHE A 159 3.75 5.48 2.21
N VAL A 160 3.21 5.17 1.03
CA VAL A 160 1.81 4.78 0.89
C VAL A 160 1.74 3.50 0.06
N THR A 161 1.10 2.48 0.59
CA THR A 161 0.78 1.26 -0.16
C THR A 161 -0.71 1.25 -0.51
N VAL A 162 -1.01 1.02 -1.78
CA VAL A 162 -2.38 0.75 -2.26
C VAL A 162 -2.44 -0.70 -2.73
N HIS A 163 -3.37 -1.48 -2.19
CA HIS A 163 -3.60 -2.85 -2.64
C HIS A 163 -5.05 -3.08 -3.02
N THR A 164 -5.30 -4.16 -3.74
CA THR A 164 -6.64 -4.56 -4.16
C THR A 164 -6.93 -5.99 -3.76
N GLU A 165 -8.17 -6.24 -3.36
CA GLU A 165 -8.65 -7.58 -3.03
C GLU A 165 -9.98 -7.87 -3.73
N ALA A 166 -10.24 -9.16 -4.01
CA ALA A 166 -11.55 -9.61 -4.45
C ALA A 166 -12.54 -9.68 -3.28
N ALA A 167 -13.83 -9.68 -3.59
CA ALA A 167 -14.94 -9.70 -2.62
C ALA A 167 -14.86 -10.82 -1.57
N GLN A 168 -14.22 -11.93 -1.88
CA GLN A 168 -14.10 -13.09 -0.98
C GLN A 168 -12.65 -13.60 -0.88
N GLY A 169 -11.68 -12.74 -1.18
CA GLY A 169 -10.27 -12.99 -0.99
C GLY A 169 -9.57 -13.85 -2.03
N ASN A 170 -10.30 -14.52 -2.92
CA ASN A 170 -9.76 -15.27 -4.04
C ASN A 170 -10.24 -14.65 -5.36
N GLY A 171 -9.43 -14.72 -6.39
CA GLY A 171 -9.74 -14.10 -7.68
C GLY A 171 -9.13 -12.70 -7.80
N HIS A 172 -9.77 -11.78 -8.52
CA HIS A 172 -9.19 -10.50 -8.89
C HIS A 172 -7.94 -10.70 -9.74
N TRP A 173 -6.76 -10.24 -9.32
CA TRP A 173 -5.50 -10.46 -10.03
C TRP A 173 -5.02 -11.91 -9.99
N ASP A 174 -5.55 -12.73 -9.06
CA ASP A 174 -5.25 -14.16 -8.97
C ASP A 174 -6.09 -14.99 -9.95
N THR A 175 -5.86 -14.80 -11.24
CA THR A 175 -6.68 -15.24 -12.37
C THR A 175 -6.41 -16.69 -12.78
N HIS A 176 -6.70 -17.65 -11.90
CA HIS A 176 -6.62 -19.10 -12.22
C HIS A 176 -7.64 -19.58 -13.25
N SER A 177 -8.57 -18.71 -13.63
CA SER A 177 -9.53 -18.94 -14.73
C SER A 177 -9.90 -17.63 -15.41
N ASN A 178 -10.35 -17.69 -16.65
CA ASN A 178 -10.77 -16.52 -17.44
C ASN A 178 -9.79 -15.34 -17.46
N ASN A 179 -8.49 -15.60 -17.34
CA ASN A 179 -7.42 -14.60 -17.18
C ASN A 179 -7.55 -13.45 -18.21
N PHE A 180 -7.66 -13.78 -19.48
CA PHE A 180 -7.69 -12.77 -20.54
C PHE A 180 -8.95 -11.89 -20.49
N LYS A 181 -10.12 -12.48 -20.21
CA LYS A 181 -11.38 -11.75 -20.08
C LYS A 181 -11.34 -10.82 -18.87
N MET A 182 -10.84 -11.32 -17.74
CA MET A 182 -10.71 -10.55 -16.51
C MET A 182 -9.75 -9.38 -16.69
N LEU A 183 -8.56 -9.62 -17.22
CA LEU A 183 -7.57 -8.57 -17.47
C LEU A 183 -8.11 -7.52 -18.44
N LYS A 184 -8.62 -7.94 -19.62
CA LYS A 184 -9.04 -7.01 -20.68
C LYS A 184 -10.21 -6.13 -20.26
N ASN A 185 -11.22 -6.70 -19.59
CA ASN A 185 -12.50 -6.01 -19.40
C ASN A 185 -12.61 -5.31 -18.03
N ILE A 186 -11.77 -5.69 -17.05
CA ILE A 186 -11.93 -5.21 -15.68
C ILE A 186 -10.60 -4.70 -15.11
N LEU A 187 -9.63 -5.61 -14.95
CA LEU A 187 -8.45 -5.33 -14.11
C LEU A 187 -7.52 -4.30 -14.73
N LEU A 188 -7.22 -4.42 -16.02
CA LEU A 188 -6.37 -3.44 -16.70
C LEU A 188 -7.06 -2.09 -16.91
N PRO A 189 -8.36 -1.98 -17.29
CA PRO A 189 -8.99 -0.68 -17.44
C PRO A 189 -9.00 0.17 -16.16
N PHE A 190 -9.25 -0.41 -14.98
CA PHE A 190 -9.22 0.40 -13.77
C PHE A 190 -7.79 0.73 -13.32
N LEU A 191 -6.84 -0.19 -13.51
CA LEU A 191 -5.43 0.06 -13.24
C LEU A 191 -4.91 1.19 -14.14
N ASP A 192 -5.20 1.12 -15.43
CA ASP A 192 -4.77 2.11 -16.42
C ASP A 192 -5.34 3.50 -16.11
N ALA A 193 -6.63 3.58 -15.82
CA ALA A 193 -7.27 4.83 -15.43
C ALA A 193 -6.63 5.45 -14.18
N ALA A 194 -6.48 4.67 -13.10
CA ALA A 194 -5.97 5.18 -11.84
C ALA A 194 -4.47 5.56 -11.90
N VAL A 195 -3.64 4.71 -12.52
CA VAL A 195 -2.19 4.96 -12.61
C VAL A 195 -1.90 6.13 -13.57
N SER A 196 -2.55 6.20 -14.73
CA SER A 196 -2.36 7.32 -15.65
C SER A 196 -2.81 8.64 -15.02
N ALA A 197 -3.94 8.65 -14.31
CA ALA A 197 -4.40 9.83 -13.58
C ALA A 197 -3.41 10.26 -12.49
N LEU A 198 -2.85 9.29 -11.73
CA LEU A 198 -1.84 9.56 -10.72
C LEU A 198 -0.60 10.24 -11.31
N LEU A 199 -0.04 9.67 -12.38
CA LEU A 199 1.18 10.19 -12.99
C LEU A 199 1.00 11.60 -13.53
N ASP A 200 -0.14 11.88 -14.16
CA ASP A 200 -0.46 13.22 -14.65
C ASP A 200 -0.71 14.21 -13.51
N ASP A 201 -1.41 13.80 -12.45
CA ASP A 201 -1.71 14.66 -11.29
C ASP A 201 -0.42 15.00 -10.53
N LEU A 202 0.48 14.01 -10.33
CA LEU A 202 1.81 14.24 -9.74
C LEU A 202 2.63 15.24 -10.57
N ARG A 203 2.62 15.13 -11.90
CA ARG A 203 3.31 16.09 -12.78
C ARG A 203 2.71 17.48 -12.68
N GLN A 204 1.39 17.61 -12.74
CA GLN A 204 0.70 18.90 -12.65
C GLN A 204 0.95 19.61 -11.31
N ARG A 205 1.19 18.84 -10.25
CA ARG A 205 1.45 19.37 -8.88
C ARG A 205 2.95 19.55 -8.60
N GLY A 206 3.84 19.19 -9.53
CA GLY A 206 5.29 19.26 -9.32
C GLY A 206 5.84 18.21 -8.36
N LEU A 207 5.08 17.16 -8.08
CA LEU A 207 5.46 16.08 -7.15
C LEU A 207 6.13 14.89 -7.84
N PHE A 208 6.11 14.82 -9.16
CA PHE A 208 6.55 13.64 -9.91
C PHE A 208 8.03 13.30 -9.72
N GLU A 209 8.89 14.32 -9.69
CA GLU A 209 10.33 14.14 -9.51
C GLU A 209 10.75 13.81 -8.07
N GLU A 210 9.83 13.96 -7.12
CA GLU A 210 10.06 13.68 -5.70
C GLU A 210 9.29 12.43 -5.22
N THR A 211 8.53 11.78 -6.12
CA THR A 211 7.68 10.63 -5.77
C THR A 211 8.03 9.42 -6.62
N LEU A 212 8.55 8.37 -5.99
CA LEU A 212 8.72 7.07 -6.64
C LEU A 212 7.39 6.31 -6.63
N VAL A 213 6.88 5.97 -7.81
CA VAL A 213 5.68 5.15 -7.98
C VAL A 213 6.09 3.76 -8.45
N ILE A 214 5.70 2.73 -7.71
CA ILE A 214 5.96 1.32 -8.02
C ILE A 214 4.63 0.61 -8.25
N VAL A 215 4.47 -0.06 -9.39
CA VAL A 215 3.32 -0.91 -9.68
C VAL A 215 3.81 -2.33 -9.91
N GLN A 216 3.41 -3.25 -9.03
CA GLN A 216 3.85 -4.64 -9.09
C GLN A 216 2.81 -5.60 -8.54
N GLY A 217 2.93 -6.88 -8.92
CA GLY A 217 2.27 -8.00 -8.26
C GLY A 217 3.21 -8.66 -7.24
N ASP A 218 2.68 -9.64 -6.52
CA ASP A 218 3.44 -10.47 -5.59
C ASP A 218 4.36 -11.46 -6.32
N MET A 219 3.92 -11.96 -7.50
CA MET A 219 4.66 -12.89 -8.34
C MET A 219 4.15 -12.85 -9.78
N GLY A 220 4.90 -13.46 -10.68
CA GLY A 220 4.47 -13.67 -12.07
C GLY A 220 3.42 -14.77 -12.22
N ARG A 221 2.96 -14.94 -13.45
CA ARG A 221 1.97 -15.95 -13.84
C ARG A 221 2.54 -16.92 -14.84
N SER A 222 2.08 -18.18 -14.80
CA SER A 222 2.58 -19.24 -15.66
C SER A 222 2.51 -18.84 -17.14
N PRO A 223 3.58 -19.10 -17.92
CA PRO A 223 3.56 -18.88 -19.37
C PRO A 223 2.49 -19.72 -20.05
N ARG A 224 2.26 -20.92 -19.53
CA ARG A 224 1.25 -21.85 -20.04
C ARG A 224 -0.13 -21.52 -19.48
N VAL A 225 -1.10 -21.37 -20.37
CA VAL A 225 -2.51 -21.22 -20.03
C VAL A 225 -3.08 -22.57 -19.61
N ASN A 226 -3.78 -22.63 -18.49
CA ASN A 226 -4.40 -23.83 -17.98
C ASN A 226 -5.75 -24.13 -18.67
N LYS A 227 -6.36 -25.28 -18.37
CA LYS A 227 -7.63 -25.74 -18.96
C LYS A 227 -8.83 -24.82 -18.72
N ASN A 228 -8.73 -23.93 -17.72
CA ASN A 228 -9.78 -22.97 -17.37
C ASN A 228 -9.56 -21.58 -18.01
N ALA A 229 -8.69 -21.49 -19.05
CA ALA A 229 -8.25 -20.24 -19.63
C ALA A 229 -7.64 -19.26 -18.60
N GLY A 230 -7.05 -19.80 -17.54
CA GLY A 230 -6.35 -19.10 -16.48
C GLY A 230 -4.85 -19.25 -16.55
N ARG A 231 -4.14 -18.56 -15.67
CA ARG A 231 -2.70 -18.70 -15.44
C ARG A 231 -2.43 -18.97 -13.97
N ASP A 232 -1.61 -19.98 -13.69
CA ASP A 232 -1.24 -20.37 -12.34
C ASP A 232 -0.07 -19.52 -11.83
N HIS A 233 0.31 -19.69 -10.57
CA HIS A 233 1.44 -18.97 -9.97
C HIS A 233 2.76 -19.38 -10.63
N TRP A 234 3.62 -18.38 -10.88
CA TRP A 234 4.95 -18.58 -11.48
C TRP A 234 5.94 -17.55 -10.92
N PRO A 235 6.52 -17.82 -9.74
CA PRO A 235 7.39 -16.86 -9.05
C PRO A 235 8.75 -16.63 -9.74
N GLN A 236 9.10 -17.45 -10.73
CA GLN A 236 10.38 -17.41 -11.42
C GLN A 236 10.54 -16.21 -12.37
N CYS A 237 9.44 -15.63 -12.85
CA CYS A 237 9.49 -14.50 -13.77
C CYS A 237 8.26 -13.61 -13.59
N GLY A 238 8.49 -12.35 -13.36
CA GLY A 238 7.48 -11.31 -13.24
C GLY A 238 8.01 -9.99 -13.76
N PHE A 239 7.28 -8.91 -13.53
CA PHE A 239 7.72 -7.56 -13.88
C PHE A 239 7.18 -6.56 -12.86
N CYS A 240 7.82 -5.39 -12.81
CA CYS A 240 7.28 -4.22 -12.12
C CYS A 240 7.41 -2.98 -13.02
N LEU A 241 6.60 -1.97 -12.76
CA LEU A 241 6.70 -0.66 -13.40
C LEU A 241 7.20 0.34 -12.36
N LEU A 242 8.12 1.19 -12.76
CA LEU A 242 8.72 2.23 -11.93
C LEU A 242 8.56 3.58 -12.62
N PHE A 243 8.14 4.60 -11.89
CA PHE A 243 7.93 5.95 -12.41
C PHE A 243 8.40 6.99 -11.40
N GLY A 244 8.81 8.15 -11.89
CA GLY A 244 9.16 9.32 -11.07
C GLY A 244 10.55 9.24 -10.47
N ALA A 245 10.75 9.93 -9.42
CA ALA A 245 11.95 10.13 -8.60
C ALA A 245 13.21 9.36 -9.02
N GLY A 246 14.06 9.95 -9.90
CA GLY A 246 15.35 9.38 -10.26
C GLY A 246 15.30 8.16 -11.20
N ILE A 247 14.12 7.76 -11.71
CA ILE A 247 13.98 6.65 -12.66
C ILE A 247 14.08 7.15 -14.09
N ARG A 248 14.93 6.51 -14.90
CA ARG A 248 15.09 6.81 -16.33
C ARG A 248 13.81 6.49 -17.09
N PRO A 249 13.17 7.46 -17.76
CA PRO A 249 11.91 7.23 -18.47
C PRO A 249 12.12 6.40 -19.75
N GLY A 250 11.09 5.64 -20.13
CA GLY A 250 11.02 4.89 -21.37
C GLY A 250 11.99 3.69 -21.48
N LEU A 251 12.61 3.29 -20.38
CA LEU A 251 13.52 2.17 -20.33
C LEU A 251 12.78 0.86 -20.10
N VAL A 252 13.17 -0.18 -20.84
CA VAL A 252 12.88 -1.60 -20.51
C VAL A 252 14.19 -2.21 -20.03
N TYR A 253 14.21 -2.69 -18.78
CA TYR A 253 15.37 -3.28 -18.16
C TYR A 253 15.14 -4.77 -17.90
N GLY A 254 16.06 -5.60 -18.36
CA GLY A 254 15.95 -7.04 -18.28
C GLY A 254 15.10 -7.64 -19.39
N GLN A 255 15.23 -8.94 -19.56
CA GLN A 255 14.53 -9.72 -20.59
C GLN A 255 14.24 -11.14 -20.08
N SER A 256 13.10 -11.68 -20.50
CA SER A 256 12.79 -13.10 -20.29
C SER A 256 13.18 -13.95 -21.50
N ASP A 257 13.16 -15.27 -21.31
CA ASP A 257 13.21 -16.22 -22.42
C ASP A 257 12.01 -16.06 -23.36
N LYS A 258 12.05 -16.74 -24.51
CA LYS A 258 11.00 -16.66 -25.55
C LYS A 258 9.62 -17.10 -25.06
N SER A 259 9.54 -17.88 -23.97
CA SER A 259 8.29 -18.34 -23.39
C SER A 259 7.79 -17.45 -22.26
N GLY A 260 8.58 -16.49 -21.79
CA GLY A 260 8.27 -15.68 -20.62
C GLY A 260 8.37 -16.45 -19.30
N ALA A 261 9.13 -17.56 -19.28
CA ALA A 261 9.22 -18.43 -18.12
C ALA A 261 10.32 -18.01 -17.13
N TYR A 262 11.48 -17.61 -17.63
CA TYR A 262 12.63 -17.28 -16.80
C TYR A 262 13.33 -16.02 -17.31
N PRO A 263 13.85 -15.16 -16.41
CA PRO A 263 14.70 -14.06 -16.83
C PRO A 263 16.01 -14.58 -17.43
N THR A 264 16.47 -13.96 -18.54
CA THR A 264 17.70 -14.33 -19.25
C THR A 264 18.75 -13.24 -19.16
N ASP A 265 18.34 -11.98 -19.24
CA ASP A 265 19.23 -10.81 -19.21
C ASP A 265 18.86 -9.92 -18.04
N PHE A 266 19.85 -9.41 -17.35
CA PHE A 266 19.69 -8.48 -16.21
C PHE A 266 18.55 -8.88 -15.24
N PRO A 267 18.60 -10.09 -14.66
CA PRO A 267 17.60 -10.50 -13.70
C PRO A 267 17.58 -9.55 -12.50
N VAL A 268 16.39 -9.27 -11.98
CA VAL A 268 16.18 -8.41 -10.81
C VAL A 268 15.55 -9.24 -9.71
N SER A 269 16.21 -9.32 -8.56
CA SER A 269 15.64 -9.93 -7.37
C SER A 269 14.78 -8.95 -6.56
N PRO A 270 13.90 -9.42 -5.68
CA PRO A 270 13.20 -8.55 -4.74
C PRO A 270 14.16 -7.72 -3.85
N GLY A 271 15.32 -8.31 -3.50
CA GLY A 271 16.37 -7.60 -2.76
C GLY A 271 16.96 -6.43 -3.55
N ASP A 272 17.21 -6.61 -4.86
CA ASP A 272 17.74 -5.54 -5.72
C ASP A 272 16.73 -4.39 -5.87
N LEU A 273 15.44 -4.72 -6.00
CA LEU A 273 14.38 -3.71 -6.00
C LEU A 273 14.35 -2.96 -4.66
N ALA A 274 14.41 -3.66 -3.54
CA ALA A 274 14.44 -3.04 -2.22
C ALA A 274 15.68 -2.14 -2.03
N ALA A 275 16.87 -2.62 -2.42
CA ALA A 275 18.11 -1.83 -2.38
C ALA A 275 18.00 -0.56 -3.23
N THR A 276 17.39 -0.66 -4.42
CA THR A 276 17.18 0.49 -5.31
C THR A 276 16.20 1.50 -4.71
N VAL A 277 15.11 1.03 -4.09
CA VAL A 277 14.17 1.90 -3.38
C VAL A 277 14.87 2.63 -2.22
N TYR A 278 15.62 1.91 -1.37
CA TYR A 278 16.37 2.55 -0.29
C TYR A 278 17.35 3.59 -0.79
N HIS A 279 18.11 3.28 -1.85
CA HIS A 279 19.01 4.24 -2.48
C HIS A 279 18.29 5.51 -2.94
N LEU A 280 17.16 5.38 -3.61
CA LEU A 280 16.37 6.52 -4.11
C LEU A 280 15.76 7.39 -3.01
N VAL A 281 15.46 6.82 -1.86
CA VAL A 281 14.99 7.59 -0.69
C VAL A 281 16.13 8.05 0.22
N GLY A 282 17.39 7.89 -0.20
CA GLY A 282 18.58 8.38 0.51
C GLY A 282 19.00 7.51 1.69
N ILE A 283 18.57 6.26 1.75
CA ILE A 283 18.97 5.30 2.77
C ILE A 283 20.05 4.38 2.18
N ASP A 284 21.13 4.16 2.92
CA ASP A 284 22.17 3.21 2.54
C ASP A 284 21.60 1.78 2.50
N PRO A 285 21.55 1.11 1.34
CA PRO A 285 21.00 -0.25 1.23
C PRO A 285 21.78 -1.31 2.02
N GLU A 286 23.03 -1.05 2.35
CA GLU A 286 23.89 -1.93 3.14
C GLU A 286 23.71 -1.73 4.64
N ALA A 287 22.92 -0.74 5.06
CA ALA A 287 22.66 -0.47 6.46
C ALA A 287 22.12 -1.71 7.18
N MET A 288 22.62 -1.91 8.39
CA MET A 288 22.21 -3.01 9.25
C MET A 288 21.28 -2.49 10.35
N VAL A 289 20.19 -3.17 10.57
CA VAL A 289 19.26 -2.87 11.68
C VAL A 289 19.15 -4.08 12.61
N PRO A 290 19.03 -3.89 13.92
CA PRO A 290 18.88 -4.99 14.85
C PRO A 290 17.46 -5.58 14.76
N ASP A 291 17.37 -6.90 14.76
CA ASP A 291 16.11 -7.60 14.95
C ASP A 291 15.69 -7.61 16.43
N GLN A 292 14.57 -8.27 16.75
CA GLN A 292 14.09 -8.38 18.15
C GLN A 292 15.06 -9.13 19.09
N ALA A 293 15.95 -9.94 18.54
CA ALA A 293 17.02 -10.62 19.27
C ALA A 293 18.36 -9.85 19.26
N ASN A 294 18.31 -8.59 18.81
CA ASN A 294 19.49 -7.70 18.68
C ASN A 294 20.55 -8.24 17.70
N ARG A 295 20.14 -9.02 16.69
CA ARG A 295 21.03 -9.50 15.63
C ARG A 295 21.00 -8.51 14.46
N PRO A 296 22.15 -8.15 13.87
CA PRO A 296 22.19 -7.26 12.72
C PRO A 296 21.58 -7.94 11.49
N VAL A 297 20.63 -7.27 10.85
CA VAL A 297 19.97 -7.72 9.59
C VAL A 297 20.15 -6.64 8.56
N ALA A 298 20.63 -6.98 7.35
CA ALA A 298 20.73 -6.04 6.24
C ALA A 298 19.33 -5.65 5.76
N ILE A 299 19.07 -4.36 5.62
CA ILE A 299 17.74 -3.86 5.23
C ILE A 299 17.35 -4.27 3.81
N SER A 300 18.32 -4.42 2.89
CA SER A 300 18.10 -4.87 1.51
C SER A 300 18.13 -6.39 1.35
N HIS A 301 18.34 -7.16 2.42
CA HIS A 301 18.51 -8.62 2.36
C HIS A 301 19.58 -9.08 1.35
N GLY A 302 20.66 -8.31 1.17
CA GLY A 302 21.78 -8.62 0.26
C GLY A 302 21.53 -8.24 -1.20
N GLY A 303 20.47 -7.48 -1.49
CA GLY A 303 20.24 -6.93 -2.83
C GLY A 303 21.19 -5.79 -3.20
N SER A 304 21.36 -5.56 -4.48
CA SER A 304 22.22 -4.52 -5.05
C SER A 304 21.40 -3.45 -5.78
N VAL A 305 21.85 -2.21 -5.75
CA VAL A 305 21.20 -1.10 -6.48
C VAL A 305 21.25 -1.35 -7.99
N ILE A 306 20.12 -1.21 -8.66
CA ILE A 306 19.98 -1.36 -10.11
C ILE A 306 20.36 -0.05 -10.78
N HIS A 307 21.66 0.29 -10.82
CA HIS A 307 22.12 1.56 -11.41
C HIS A 307 21.68 1.76 -12.87
N GLY A 308 21.45 0.70 -13.62
CA GLY A 308 21.04 0.77 -15.04
C GLY A 308 19.67 1.43 -15.28
N ILE A 309 18.82 1.54 -14.25
CA ILE A 309 17.49 2.18 -14.36
C ILE A 309 17.46 3.61 -13.81
N LEU A 310 18.55 4.07 -13.21
CA LEU A 310 18.63 5.41 -12.61
C LEU A 310 18.96 6.48 -13.68
N ALA A 311 18.38 7.69 -13.50
CA ALA A 311 18.57 8.84 -14.40
C ALA A 311 19.92 9.55 -14.18
#